data_63ddcf45fa403fbc9dab964b7ca94dcf
#
_entry.id   63ddcf45fa403fbc9dab964b7ca94dcf
#
_cell.length_a   1.000
_cell.length_b   1.000
_cell.length_c   1.000
_cell.angle_alpha   90.00
_cell.angle_beta   90.00
_cell.angle_gamma   90.00
#
_symmetry.space_group_name_H-M   'P 1'
#
loop_
_entity.id
_entity.type
_entity.pdbx_description
1 polymer ?
#
loop_
_entity_poly.entity_id
_entity_poly.type
_entity_poly.pdbx_seq_one_letter_code
_entity_poly.pdbx_strand_id
1 'polypeptide(L)'
;MAKTFNLPKEEPLLNIASYARGGPRAADRLTPSQIEQIRLTVNRAPEAVVKVLPRSSNDLKAVGKHLDYIGRRGNLDLEGDDGERLQGRVADALLEDWDLDVDDVRRQGGLAAASKRAPPKLVHKLMFSMPPGTPPQKVLSAVRNFAREEFYGNHRYAMVLHTDEPHPHVHLVLKAVSEQGVRLNIKKATLRHWRSQFASHLRGLGVAANATGRAVRGERPRSMRDGIFRASLRGDTTFIRERLESVARNQSAGMTRPQSESEATRKIRTNIVRSWRYVAELLKTEGERDLAVDVENFVDNINAPRTERGMYTYGSKTPVTGQRQITRKPDRVR
;
A
#
# COMPACT_ATOMS: atom_id res chain seq x y z
N MET A 1 23.81 22.88 1.02
CA MET A 1 23.02 22.64 -0.21
C MET A 1 22.42 21.25 -0.08
N ALA A 2 21.11 21.13 0.02
CA ALA A 2 20.45 19.84 0.14
C ALA A 2 20.60 19.09 -1.18
N LYS A 3 21.35 17.99 -1.18
CA LYS A 3 21.35 17.05 -2.30
C LYS A 3 19.95 16.45 -2.40
N THR A 4 19.17 16.93 -3.34
CA THR A 4 17.96 16.26 -3.79
C THR A 4 18.39 14.89 -4.32
N PHE A 5 17.90 13.82 -3.72
CA PHE A 5 17.97 12.49 -4.29
C PHE A 5 17.32 12.58 -5.68
N ASN A 6 18.13 12.61 -6.72
CA ASN A 6 17.69 12.40 -8.08
C ASN A 6 17.35 10.92 -8.21
N LEU A 7 16.10 10.58 -7.86
CA LEU A 7 15.52 9.33 -8.32
C LEU A 7 15.72 9.28 -9.84
N PRO A 8 16.24 8.19 -10.40
CA PRO A 8 16.29 8.02 -11.83
C PRO A 8 14.91 8.34 -12.37
N LYS A 9 14.85 9.09 -13.46
CA LYS A 9 13.60 9.36 -14.20
C LYS A 9 13.11 8.09 -14.89
N GLU A 10 12.88 7.03 -14.12
CA GLU A 10 12.04 5.96 -14.57
C GLU A 10 10.64 6.54 -14.64
N GLU A 11 10.17 6.74 -15.85
CA GLU A 11 8.77 7.08 -16.08
C GLU A 11 7.93 6.05 -15.34
N PRO A 12 6.90 6.50 -14.59
CA PRO A 12 6.05 5.58 -13.85
C PRO A 12 5.50 4.57 -14.86
N LEU A 13 5.84 3.31 -14.67
CA LEU A 13 5.31 2.19 -15.42
C LEU A 13 3.80 2.38 -15.55
N LEU A 14 3.33 2.67 -16.76
CA LEU A 14 1.95 3.04 -17.07
C LEU A 14 1.45 4.33 -16.38
N ASN A 15 1.94 5.48 -16.80
CA ASN A 15 1.19 6.72 -16.61
C ASN A 15 0.03 6.76 -17.63
N ILE A 16 -0.96 5.88 -17.45
CA ILE A 16 -2.16 5.83 -18.33
C ILE A 16 -2.80 7.21 -18.50
N ALA A 17 -2.67 8.08 -17.49
CA ALA A 17 -3.16 9.46 -17.58
C ALA A 17 -2.38 10.33 -18.61
N SER A 18 -1.14 9.97 -18.97
CA SER A 18 -0.40 10.70 -20.00
C SER A 18 -0.92 10.40 -21.41
N TYR A 19 -1.41 9.20 -21.63
CA TYR A 19 -2.03 8.82 -22.92
C TYR A 19 -3.39 9.50 -23.17
N ALA A 20 -4.06 9.97 -22.12
CA ALA A 20 -5.35 10.63 -22.24
C ALA A 20 -5.28 12.07 -22.80
N ARG A 21 -4.10 12.68 -22.83
CA ARG A 21 -3.92 14.09 -23.22
C ARG A 21 -3.49 14.30 -24.67
N GLY A 22 -3.08 13.25 -25.36
CA GLY A 22 -2.71 13.29 -26.76
C GLY A 22 -3.22 12.05 -27.45
N GLY A 23 -3.76 12.17 -28.68
CA GLY A 23 -4.00 11.00 -29.51
C GLY A 23 -2.71 10.25 -29.78
N PRO A 24 -2.79 9.03 -30.40
CA PRO A 24 -1.62 8.21 -30.72
C PRO A 24 -0.60 9.04 -31.49
N ARG A 25 0.64 9.05 -30.99
CA ARG A 25 1.76 9.60 -31.73
C ARG A 25 2.43 8.41 -32.44
N ALA A 26 2.82 8.59 -33.67
CA ALA A 26 3.47 7.53 -34.47
C ALA A 26 4.79 6.99 -33.87
N ALA A 27 5.28 7.62 -32.82
CA ALA A 27 6.50 7.23 -32.07
C ALA A 27 6.20 6.52 -30.75
N ASP A 28 4.93 6.35 -30.33
CA ASP A 28 4.60 5.71 -29.07
C ASP A 28 4.76 4.19 -29.20
N ARG A 29 5.76 3.64 -28.53
CA ARG A 29 5.98 2.20 -28.41
C ARG A 29 5.93 1.79 -26.95
N LEU A 30 5.40 0.60 -26.68
CA LEU A 30 5.41 0.01 -25.35
C LEU A 30 6.75 -0.69 -25.11
N THR A 31 7.34 -0.47 -23.95
CA THR A 31 8.50 -1.24 -23.53
C THR A 31 8.07 -2.64 -23.07
N PRO A 32 8.94 -3.66 -23.13
CA PRO A 32 8.63 -4.99 -22.62
C PRO A 32 8.14 -4.99 -21.17
N SER A 33 8.69 -4.10 -20.34
CA SER A 33 8.27 -3.91 -18.94
C SER A 33 6.86 -3.35 -18.83
N GLN A 34 6.46 -2.43 -19.72
CA GLN A 34 5.09 -1.90 -19.78
C GLN A 34 4.10 -2.97 -20.25
N ILE A 35 4.46 -3.76 -21.26
CA ILE A 35 3.63 -4.88 -21.75
C ILE A 35 3.39 -5.88 -20.61
N GLU A 36 4.42 -6.26 -19.87
CA GLU A 36 4.28 -7.16 -18.72
C GLU A 36 3.39 -6.55 -17.62
N GLN A 37 3.55 -5.26 -17.33
CA GLN A 37 2.69 -4.59 -16.35
C GLN A 37 1.23 -4.50 -16.81
N ILE A 38 0.97 -4.30 -18.11
CA ILE A 38 -0.37 -4.37 -18.70
C ILE A 38 -0.93 -5.78 -18.47
N ARG A 39 -0.18 -6.82 -18.83
CA ARG A 39 -0.56 -8.23 -18.64
C ARG A 39 -0.92 -8.53 -17.18
N LEU A 40 -0.07 -8.14 -16.23
CA LEU A 40 -0.33 -8.30 -14.80
C LEU A 40 -1.58 -7.55 -14.35
N THR A 41 -1.85 -6.37 -14.91
CA THR A 41 -2.99 -5.54 -14.53
C THR A 41 -4.32 -6.12 -15.03
N VAL A 42 -4.41 -6.51 -16.29
CA VAL A 42 -5.63 -7.07 -16.87
C VAL A 42 -5.95 -8.45 -16.28
N ASN A 43 -4.95 -9.25 -15.98
CA ASN A 43 -5.06 -10.53 -15.29
C ASN A 43 -5.25 -10.40 -13.77
N ARG A 44 -5.39 -9.18 -13.25
CA ARG A 44 -5.64 -8.91 -11.83
C ARG A 44 -4.62 -9.56 -10.89
N ALA A 45 -3.34 -9.56 -11.30
CA ALA A 45 -2.27 -10.03 -10.44
C ALA A 45 -2.30 -9.35 -9.06
N PRO A 46 -1.89 -10.04 -7.99
CA PRO A 46 -1.88 -9.49 -6.64
C PRO A 46 -1.11 -8.17 -6.53
N GLU A 47 -1.68 -7.19 -5.86
CA GLU A 47 -1.07 -5.87 -5.73
C GLU A 47 -0.18 -5.75 -4.50
N ALA A 48 1.07 -5.37 -4.75
CA ALA A 48 2.01 -5.00 -3.70
C ALA A 48 1.56 -3.71 -2.99
N VAL A 49 1.65 -3.70 -1.68
CA VAL A 49 1.24 -2.57 -0.86
C VAL A 49 2.41 -2.04 -0.06
N VAL A 50 2.73 -0.75 -0.23
CA VAL A 50 3.69 -0.03 0.61
C VAL A 50 2.97 1.15 1.26
N LYS A 51 3.05 1.26 2.58
CA LYS A 51 2.40 2.32 3.36
C LYS A 51 3.37 2.94 4.36
N VAL A 52 3.26 4.26 4.54
CA VAL A 52 3.82 4.95 5.71
C VAL A 52 2.78 4.93 6.81
N LEU A 53 3.14 4.43 7.97
CA LEU A 53 2.24 4.39 9.13
C LEU A 53 2.19 5.77 9.79
N PRO A 54 0.99 6.32 10.07
CA PRO A 54 0.84 7.72 10.47
C PRO A 54 1.12 8.02 11.94
N ARG A 55 1.36 7.00 12.78
CA ARG A 55 1.53 7.20 14.22
C ARG A 55 2.84 7.89 14.55
N SER A 56 2.85 8.61 15.69
CA SER A 56 3.97 9.41 16.19
C SER A 56 5.34 8.75 16.00
N SER A 57 6.25 9.48 15.35
CA SER A 57 7.62 9.06 15.05
C SER A 57 8.61 10.15 15.41
N ASN A 58 8.15 11.12 16.20
CA ASN A 58 8.88 12.34 16.60
C ASN A 58 9.18 12.36 18.10
N ASP A 59 9.01 11.27 18.79
CA ASP A 59 9.30 11.11 20.22
C ASP A 59 9.98 9.76 20.42
N LEU A 60 11.12 9.75 21.12
CA LEU A 60 11.93 8.54 21.40
C LEU A 60 11.10 7.44 22.06
N LYS A 61 10.32 7.82 23.08
CA LYS A 61 9.45 6.87 23.79
C LYS A 61 8.41 6.24 22.88
N ALA A 62 7.88 6.99 21.91
CA ALA A 62 6.94 6.46 20.92
C ALA A 62 7.62 5.59 19.87
N VAL A 63 8.90 5.85 19.56
CA VAL A 63 9.71 4.98 18.69
C VAL A 63 10.00 3.67 19.40
N GLY A 64 10.51 3.70 20.62
CA GLY A 64 10.78 2.49 21.43
C GLY A 64 9.54 1.62 21.61
N LYS A 65 8.39 2.21 22.01
CA LYS A 65 7.12 1.47 22.08
C LYS A 65 6.70 0.83 20.75
N HIS A 66 7.06 1.45 19.62
CA HIS A 66 6.75 0.87 18.34
C HIS A 66 7.66 -0.29 17.97
N LEU A 67 8.96 -0.20 18.28
CA LEU A 67 9.90 -1.31 18.12
C LEU A 67 9.49 -2.51 18.98
N ASP A 68 9.15 -2.29 20.24
CA ASP A 68 8.59 -3.33 21.12
C ASP A 68 7.29 -3.95 20.56
N TYR A 69 6.42 -3.12 19.98
CA TYR A 69 5.16 -3.58 19.40
C TYR A 69 5.39 -4.50 18.19
N ILE A 70 6.26 -4.10 17.26
CA ILE A 70 6.54 -4.90 16.06
C ILE A 70 7.35 -6.16 16.39
N GLY A 71 8.28 -6.09 17.36
CA GLY A 71 9.02 -7.25 17.89
C GLY A 71 8.17 -8.13 18.81
N ARG A 72 6.86 -7.85 19.01
CA ARG A 72 5.99 -8.61 19.92
C ARG A 72 6.59 -8.73 21.33
N ARG A 73 7.18 -7.63 21.83
CA ARG A 73 7.86 -7.54 23.13
C ARG A 73 9.01 -8.54 23.25
N GLY A 74 9.73 -8.80 22.17
CA GLY A 74 10.88 -9.70 22.12
C GLY A 74 10.56 -11.14 21.70
N ASN A 75 9.30 -11.42 21.30
CA ASN A 75 8.92 -12.74 20.78
C ASN A 75 9.22 -12.93 19.30
N LEU A 76 9.53 -11.86 18.58
CA LEU A 76 9.95 -11.87 17.19
C LEU A 76 11.29 -11.17 17.06
N ASP A 77 12.23 -11.82 16.39
CA ASP A 77 13.52 -11.23 16.08
C ASP A 77 13.37 -10.13 15.04
N LEU A 78 14.02 -9.01 15.27
CA LEU A 78 14.19 -7.98 14.26
C LEU A 78 15.44 -8.26 13.45
N GLU A 79 15.45 -7.87 12.18
CA GLU A 79 16.62 -7.92 11.31
C GLU A 79 17.12 -6.50 11.06
N GLY A 80 18.38 -6.23 11.38
CA GLY A 80 19.06 -4.95 11.18
C GLY A 80 19.47 -4.71 9.72
N ASP A 81 20.02 -3.54 9.45
CA ASP A 81 20.51 -3.13 8.12
C ASP A 81 21.78 -3.88 7.69
N ASP A 82 22.54 -4.41 8.63
CA ASP A 82 23.68 -5.31 8.44
C ASP A 82 23.27 -6.78 8.22
N GLY A 83 21.99 -7.11 8.43
CA GLY A 83 21.45 -8.46 8.36
C GLY A 83 21.54 -9.24 9.68
N GLU A 84 21.99 -8.61 10.76
CA GLU A 84 22.02 -9.21 12.07
C GLU A 84 20.61 -9.42 12.62
N ARG A 85 20.42 -10.56 13.32
CA ARG A 85 19.17 -10.86 14.01
C ARG A 85 19.23 -10.38 15.45
N LEU A 86 18.40 -9.42 15.74
CA LEU A 86 18.27 -8.80 17.05
C LEU A 86 17.19 -9.52 17.85
N GLN A 87 17.61 -10.28 18.88
CA GLN A 87 16.73 -11.11 19.69
C GLN A 87 16.27 -10.38 20.95
N GLY A 88 15.07 -10.67 21.39
CA GLY A 88 14.52 -10.13 22.63
C GLY A 88 14.04 -8.68 22.50
N ARG A 89 14.11 -7.94 23.62
CA ARG A 89 13.74 -6.51 23.67
C ARG A 89 14.90 -5.65 23.23
N VAL A 90 14.91 -5.26 21.98
CA VAL A 90 16.02 -4.54 21.34
C VAL A 90 15.74 -3.04 21.16
N ALA A 91 14.60 -2.56 21.66
CA ALA A 91 14.18 -1.18 21.40
C ALA A 91 15.22 -0.16 21.91
N ASP A 92 15.66 -0.29 23.15
CA ASP A 92 16.60 0.65 23.78
C ASP A 92 17.97 0.57 23.09
N ALA A 93 18.46 -0.63 22.80
CA ALA A 93 19.72 -0.83 22.08
C ALA A 93 19.70 -0.20 20.67
N LEU A 94 18.59 -0.33 19.94
CA LEU A 94 18.44 0.30 18.63
C LEU A 94 18.32 1.84 18.71
N LEU A 95 17.71 2.37 19.75
CA LEU A 95 17.63 3.83 19.95
C LEU A 95 19.01 4.42 20.17
N GLU A 96 19.84 3.75 20.96
CA GLU A 96 21.24 4.13 21.24
C GLU A 96 22.13 3.95 20.00
N ASP A 97 22.12 2.74 19.40
CA ASP A 97 22.92 2.41 18.20
C ASP A 97 22.65 3.36 17.01
N TRP A 98 21.43 3.88 16.91
CA TRP A 98 21.08 4.83 15.85
C TRP A 98 21.26 6.31 16.26
N ASP A 99 21.84 6.62 17.40
CA ASP A 99 22.00 7.98 17.94
C ASP A 99 20.69 8.79 17.93
N LEU A 100 19.55 8.14 18.16
CA LEU A 100 18.25 8.81 18.08
C LEU A 100 18.02 9.77 19.24
N ASP A 101 18.64 9.57 20.38
CA ASP A 101 18.68 10.46 21.53
C ASP A 101 19.43 11.75 21.18
N VAL A 102 20.59 11.66 20.53
CA VAL A 102 21.36 12.79 20.04
C VAL A 102 20.57 13.58 18.99
N ASP A 103 19.94 12.88 18.05
CA ASP A 103 19.06 13.51 17.06
C ASP A 103 17.85 14.19 17.71
N ASP A 104 17.31 13.64 18.81
CA ASP A 104 16.20 14.24 19.56
C ASP A 104 16.65 15.53 20.27
N VAL A 105 17.81 15.52 20.95
CA VAL A 105 18.39 16.70 21.59
C VAL A 105 18.68 17.81 20.57
N ARG A 106 19.34 17.48 19.47
CA ARG A 106 19.60 18.44 18.37
C ARG A 106 18.32 19.07 17.83
N ARG A 107 17.29 18.29 17.72
CA ARG A 107 15.97 18.73 17.26
C ARG A 107 15.30 19.67 18.26
N GLN A 108 15.41 19.40 19.56
CA GLN A 108 14.82 20.21 20.63
C GLN A 108 15.59 21.54 20.83
N GLY A 109 16.90 21.53 20.64
CA GLY A 109 17.76 22.72 20.78
C GLY A 109 17.85 23.63 19.56
N GLY A 110 17.33 23.20 18.39
CA GLY A 110 17.44 23.98 17.16
C GLY A 110 16.34 25.03 16.95
N LEU A 111 16.49 25.86 15.90
CA LEU A 111 15.48 26.85 15.45
C LEU A 111 14.08 26.26 15.23
N ALA A 112 13.97 24.93 15.09
CA ALA A 112 12.70 24.24 15.02
C ALA A 112 11.89 24.28 16.32
N ALA A 113 12.54 24.45 17.48
CA ALA A 113 11.87 24.57 18.77
C ALA A 113 11.05 25.88 18.89
N ALA A 114 11.44 26.91 18.18
CA ALA A 114 10.71 28.19 18.11
C ALA A 114 9.51 28.17 17.13
N SER A 115 9.36 27.11 16.36
CA SER A 115 8.30 26.97 15.38
C SER A 115 7.06 26.29 15.97
N LYS A 116 5.87 26.82 15.69
CA LYS A 116 4.58 26.16 16.01
C LYS A 116 4.32 24.86 15.21
N ARG A 117 5.26 24.43 14.37
CA ARG A 117 5.16 23.21 13.57
C ARG A 117 5.53 21.99 14.42
N ALA A 118 4.86 20.86 14.15
CA ALA A 118 5.23 19.60 14.79
C ALA A 118 6.72 19.29 14.53
N PRO A 119 7.44 18.80 15.55
CA PRO A 119 8.86 18.47 15.41
C PRO A 119 9.06 17.42 14.31
N PRO A 120 10.20 17.47 13.57
CA PRO A 120 10.47 16.53 12.51
C PRO A 120 10.59 15.10 13.05
N LYS A 121 10.26 14.12 12.22
CA LYS A 121 10.27 12.70 12.60
C LYS A 121 11.69 12.21 12.88
N LEU A 122 11.85 11.36 13.89
CA LEU A 122 13.09 10.61 14.15
C LEU A 122 13.19 9.40 13.23
N VAL A 123 12.08 8.71 13.02
CA VAL A 123 12.00 7.53 12.15
C VAL A 123 10.82 7.59 11.20
N HIS A 124 10.91 6.87 10.11
CA HIS A 124 9.78 6.52 9.25
C HIS A 124 9.37 5.07 9.54
N LYS A 125 8.07 4.85 9.69
CA LYS A 125 7.49 3.53 9.93
C LYS A 125 6.81 3.08 8.64
N LEU A 126 7.36 2.06 8.00
CA LEU A 126 6.89 1.54 6.73
C LEU A 126 6.24 0.17 6.95
N MET A 127 5.31 -0.18 6.09
CA MET A 127 4.71 -1.50 6.03
C MET A 127 4.63 -1.95 4.58
N PHE A 128 5.20 -3.10 4.32
CA PHE A 128 5.16 -3.81 3.04
C PHE A 128 4.24 -5.02 3.20
N SER A 129 3.26 -5.18 2.33
CA SER A 129 2.28 -6.25 2.47
C SER A 129 1.84 -6.80 1.12
N MET A 130 1.48 -8.08 1.14
CA MET A 130 0.87 -8.77 0.00
C MET A 130 -0.49 -9.36 0.41
N PRO A 131 -1.39 -9.65 -0.56
CA PRO A 131 -2.63 -10.35 -0.29
C PRO A 131 -2.43 -11.74 0.31
N PRO A 132 -3.49 -12.33 0.93
CA PRO A 132 -3.46 -13.69 1.46
C PRO A 132 -3.04 -14.70 0.40
N GLY A 133 -2.36 -15.77 0.82
CA GLY A 133 -1.85 -16.81 -0.06
C GLY A 133 -0.45 -16.54 -0.61
N THR A 134 0.11 -15.34 -0.42
CA THR A 134 1.51 -15.07 -0.76
C THR A 134 2.45 -15.70 0.28
N PRO A 135 3.50 -16.45 -0.14
CA PRO A 135 4.44 -17.05 0.80
C PRO A 135 5.17 -15.99 1.64
N PRO A 136 5.04 -16.00 2.99
CA PRO A 136 5.56 -14.95 3.86
C PRO A 136 7.08 -14.74 3.74
N GLN A 137 7.84 -15.82 3.59
CA GLN A 137 9.29 -15.74 3.46
C GLN A 137 9.73 -15.05 2.15
N LYS A 138 8.96 -15.19 1.06
CA LYS A 138 9.21 -14.45 -0.17
C LYS A 138 8.93 -12.96 0.00
N VAL A 139 7.92 -12.60 0.82
CA VAL A 139 7.65 -11.20 1.16
C VAL A 139 8.81 -10.61 1.97
N LEU A 140 9.32 -11.33 2.99
CA LEU A 140 10.48 -10.88 3.76
C LEU A 140 11.72 -10.74 2.88
N SER A 141 12.02 -11.73 2.05
CA SER A 141 13.18 -11.69 1.14
C SER A 141 13.09 -10.53 0.15
N ALA A 142 11.91 -10.25 -0.38
CA ALA A 142 11.71 -9.12 -1.28
C ALA A 142 11.91 -7.77 -0.56
N VAL A 143 11.46 -7.64 0.69
CA VAL A 143 11.67 -6.42 1.48
C VAL A 143 13.14 -6.28 1.86
N ARG A 144 13.83 -7.38 2.21
CA ARG A 144 15.28 -7.37 2.49
C ARG A 144 16.08 -6.87 1.28
N ASN A 145 15.80 -7.41 0.09
CA ASN A 145 16.47 -6.99 -1.14
C ASN A 145 16.19 -5.51 -1.44
N PHE A 146 14.93 -5.10 -1.34
CA PHE A 146 14.51 -3.71 -1.49
C PHE A 146 15.22 -2.77 -0.50
N ALA A 147 15.23 -3.12 0.80
CA ALA A 147 15.83 -2.29 1.83
C ALA A 147 17.34 -2.16 1.66
N ARG A 148 18.01 -3.23 1.25
CA ARG A 148 19.43 -3.21 0.93
C ARG A 148 19.73 -2.32 -0.28
N GLU A 149 18.95 -2.40 -1.34
CA GLU A 149 19.15 -1.58 -2.54
C GLU A 149 18.90 -0.09 -2.28
N GLU A 150 17.86 0.23 -1.50
CA GLU A 150 17.40 1.61 -1.32
C GLU A 150 18.08 2.34 -0.16
N PHE A 151 18.44 1.64 0.93
CA PHE A 151 18.84 2.26 2.19
C PHE A 151 20.23 1.88 2.70
N TYR A 152 20.79 0.72 2.30
CA TYR A 152 22.07 0.26 2.84
C TYR A 152 23.18 1.30 2.66
N GLY A 153 23.96 1.52 3.72
CA GLY A 153 25.02 2.52 3.76
C GLY A 153 24.57 3.99 3.85
N ASN A 154 23.25 4.24 3.75
CA ASN A 154 22.69 5.58 3.85
C ASN A 154 21.82 5.77 5.08
N HIS A 155 20.91 4.85 5.34
CA HIS A 155 19.98 4.95 6.46
C HIS A 155 19.98 3.66 7.26
N ARG A 156 20.04 3.77 8.59
CA ARG A 156 19.84 2.64 9.50
C ARG A 156 18.38 2.20 9.46
N TYR A 157 18.16 0.90 9.47
CA TYR A 157 16.79 0.33 9.52
C TYR A 157 16.74 -0.98 10.27
N ALA A 158 15.55 -1.32 10.76
CA ALA A 158 15.24 -2.64 11.29
C ALA A 158 13.89 -3.09 10.75
N MET A 159 13.74 -4.40 10.50
CA MET A 159 12.53 -4.97 9.94
C MET A 159 12.12 -6.26 10.64
N VAL A 160 10.84 -6.59 10.54
CA VAL A 160 10.28 -7.83 11.08
C VAL A 160 9.08 -8.30 10.26
N LEU A 161 8.99 -9.61 10.04
CA LEU A 161 7.88 -10.25 9.36
C LEU A 161 6.75 -10.59 10.35
N HIS A 162 5.53 -10.22 10.00
CA HIS A 162 4.32 -10.62 10.71
C HIS A 162 3.46 -11.56 9.84
N THR A 163 3.02 -12.66 10.46
CA THR A 163 2.19 -13.70 9.82
C THR A 163 0.93 -14.02 10.63
N ASP A 164 0.67 -13.25 11.67
CA ASP A 164 -0.50 -13.38 12.55
C ASP A 164 -1.80 -12.90 11.90
N GLU A 165 -1.72 -12.14 10.81
CA GLU A 165 -2.84 -11.78 9.95
C GLU A 165 -2.79 -12.57 8.63
N PRO A 166 -3.95 -12.73 7.92
CA PRO A 166 -3.98 -13.44 6.63
C PRO A 166 -3.08 -12.83 5.55
N HIS A 167 -2.80 -11.54 5.67
CA HIS A 167 -1.93 -10.79 4.78
C HIS A 167 -0.50 -10.79 5.33
N PRO A 168 0.45 -11.52 4.74
CA PRO A 168 1.84 -11.44 5.19
C PRO A 168 2.35 -10.00 5.01
N HIS A 169 2.97 -9.46 6.06
CA HIS A 169 3.47 -8.10 6.01
C HIS A 169 4.76 -7.94 6.81
N VAL A 170 5.61 -7.05 6.31
CA VAL A 170 6.86 -6.69 6.96
C VAL A 170 6.75 -5.25 7.45
N HIS A 171 7.01 -5.05 8.73
CA HIS A 171 7.26 -3.73 9.29
C HIS A 171 8.73 -3.39 9.11
N LEU A 172 9.00 -2.19 8.62
CA LEU A 172 10.33 -1.64 8.49
C LEU A 172 10.36 -0.28 9.17
N VAL A 173 11.23 -0.11 10.16
CA VAL A 173 11.50 1.16 10.83
C VAL A 173 12.81 1.68 10.27
N LEU A 174 12.80 2.93 9.79
CA LEU A 174 13.88 3.54 9.06
C LEU A 174 14.26 4.86 9.74
N LYS A 175 15.54 5.05 10.10
CA LYS A 175 16.06 6.32 10.62
C LYS A 175 15.79 7.45 9.62
N ALA A 176 15.21 8.55 10.06
CA ALA A 176 14.77 9.61 9.16
C ALA A 176 15.92 10.48 8.63
N VAL A 177 17.04 10.50 9.32
CA VAL A 177 18.26 11.18 8.93
C VAL A 177 19.30 10.14 8.53
N SER A 178 19.94 10.32 7.38
CA SER A 178 21.00 9.42 6.94
C SER A 178 22.27 9.61 7.78
N GLU A 179 23.18 8.65 7.67
CA GLU A 179 24.51 8.74 8.30
C GLU A 179 25.32 9.97 7.81
N GLN A 180 24.96 10.53 6.65
CA GLN A 180 25.53 11.76 6.11
C GLN A 180 24.75 13.02 6.53
N GLY A 181 23.81 12.91 7.45
CA GLY A 181 22.99 14.03 7.95
C GLY A 181 21.86 14.49 7.01
N VAL A 182 21.57 13.76 5.94
CA VAL A 182 20.51 14.10 4.99
C VAL A 182 19.16 13.50 5.43
N ARG A 183 18.14 14.35 5.53
CA ARG A 183 16.80 13.92 5.93
C ARG A 183 16.02 13.34 4.76
N LEU A 184 15.47 12.15 4.96
CA LEU A 184 14.59 11.50 3.99
C LEU A 184 13.22 12.20 3.92
N ASN A 185 12.82 12.58 2.72
CA ASN A 185 11.51 13.16 2.45
C ASN A 185 10.67 12.23 1.59
N ILE A 186 9.72 11.54 2.21
CA ILE A 186 8.86 10.57 1.53
C ILE A 186 7.67 11.28 0.88
N LYS A 187 7.71 11.41 -0.43
CA LYS A 187 6.63 11.95 -1.25
C LYS A 187 5.77 10.84 -1.87
N LYS A 188 4.65 11.20 -2.47
CA LYS A 188 3.79 10.25 -3.21
C LYS A 188 4.54 9.56 -4.37
N ALA A 189 5.47 10.25 -5.01
CA ALA A 189 6.33 9.70 -6.06
C ALA A 189 7.25 8.62 -5.48
N THR A 190 7.91 8.90 -4.35
CA THR A 190 8.76 7.95 -3.62
C THR A 190 8.01 6.67 -3.27
N LEU A 191 6.78 6.78 -2.73
CA LEU A 191 5.97 5.61 -2.40
C LEU A 191 5.54 4.80 -3.63
N ARG A 192 5.33 5.45 -4.78
CA ARG A 192 5.05 4.74 -6.03
C ARG A 192 6.27 3.99 -6.51
N HIS A 193 7.44 4.61 -6.48
CA HIS A 193 8.71 3.99 -6.82
C HIS A 193 8.96 2.77 -5.92
N TRP A 194 8.93 2.93 -4.60
CA TRP A 194 9.13 1.83 -3.65
C TRP A 194 8.15 0.66 -3.83
N ARG A 195 6.90 0.97 -4.16
CA ARG A 195 5.93 -0.09 -4.48
C ARG A 195 6.31 -0.86 -5.74
N SER A 196 6.79 -0.15 -6.77
CA SER A 196 7.25 -0.75 -8.02
C SER A 196 8.47 -1.64 -7.78
N GLN A 197 9.46 -1.16 -7.03
CA GLN A 197 10.65 -1.92 -6.67
C GLN A 197 10.32 -3.15 -5.83
N PHE A 198 9.48 -3.01 -4.81
CA PHE A 198 9.03 -4.15 -4.01
C PHE A 198 8.32 -5.21 -4.87
N ALA A 199 7.43 -4.80 -5.78
CA ALA A 199 6.79 -5.71 -6.71
C ALA A 199 7.81 -6.37 -7.67
N SER A 200 8.84 -5.66 -8.10
CA SER A 200 9.92 -6.19 -8.93
C SER A 200 10.70 -7.29 -8.20
N HIS A 201 11.10 -7.03 -6.95
CA HIS A 201 11.78 -8.04 -6.13
C HIS A 201 10.91 -9.28 -5.89
N LEU A 202 9.61 -9.10 -5.68
CA LEU A 202 8.66 -10.23 -5.56
C LEU A 202 8.61 -11.06 -6.83
N ARG A 203 8.56 -10.42 -8.01
CA ARG A 203 8.59 -11.13 -9.31
C ARG A 203 9.91 -11.86 -9.52
N GLY A 204 11.04 -11.26 -9.16
CA GLY A 204 12.34 -11.93 -9.17
C GLY A 204 12.40 -13.18 -8.30
N LEU A 205 11.55 -13.27 -7.27
CA LEU A 205 11.38 -14.44 -6.40
C LEU A 205 10.24 -15.38 -6.88
N GLY A 206 9.69 -15.18 -8.08
CA GLY A 206 8.62 -16.01 -8.64
C GLY A 206 7.23 -15.76 -8.01
N VAL A 207 6.99 -14.58 -7.44
CA VAL A 207 5.67 -14.17 -6.96
C VAL A 207 5.07 -13.20 -7.97
N ALA A 208 3.94 -13.53 -8.56
CA ALA A 208 3.21 -12.60 -9.43
C ALA A 208 2.73 -11.40 -8.59
N ALA A 209 3.40 -10.26 -8.73
CA ALA A 209 3.10 -9.05 -8.00
C ALA A 209 3.06 -7.83 -8.92
N ASN A 210 2.04 -7.00 -8.74
CA ASN A 210 1.83 -5.78 -9.50
C ASN A 210 1.88 -4.54 -8.59
N ALA A 211 2.09 -3.35 -9.18
CA ALA A 211 2.23 -2.10 -8.47
C ALA A 211 1.40 -0.97 -9.08
N THR A 212 0.25 -1.29 -9.64
CA THR A 212 -0.61 -0.30 -10.30
C THR A 212 -1.47 0.52 -9.33
N GLY A 213 -1.81 1.74 -9.72
CA GLY A 213 -2.74 2.57 -8.96
C GLY A 213 -4.18 2.05 -9.05
N ARG A 214 -4.96 2.15 -7.97
CA ARG A 214 -6.37 1.75 -7.95
C ARG A 214 -7.20 2.37 -9.08
N ALA A 215 -6.99 3.65 -9.35
CA ALA A 215 -7.69 4.35 -10.43
C ALA A 215 -7.43 3.68 -11.79
N VAL A 216 -6.18 3.28 -12.06
CA VAL A 216 -5.78 2.60 -13.29
C VAL A 216 -6.53 1.28 -13.47
N ARG A 217 -6.80 0.56 -12.38
CA ARG A 217 -7.57 -0.69 -12.37
C ARG A 217 -9.09 -0.49 -12.36
N GLY A 218 -9.56 0.75 -12.43
CA GLY A 218 -10.98 1.07 -12.30
C GLY A 218 -11.56 0.84 -10.89
N GLU A 219 -10.68 0.60 -9.91
CA GLU A 219 -11.11 0.43 -8.52
C GLU A 219 -11.39 1.77 -7.86
N ARG A 220 -12.59 1.92 -7.31
CA ARG A 220 -12.95 3.10 -6.52
C ARG A 220 -12.24 3.09 -5.17
N PRO A 221 -11.95 4.28 -4.59
CA PRO A 221 -11.58 4.34 -3.19
C PRO A 221 -12.66 3.66 -2.34
N ARG A 222 -12.27 2.91 -1.33
CA ARG A 222 -13.25 2.37 -0.37
C ARG A 222 -14.03 3.55 0.24
N SER A 223 -15.35 3.51 0.15
CA SER A 223 -16.23 4.55 0.70
C SER A 223 -16.25 4.55 2.23
N MET A 224 -15.85 3.45 2.86
CA MET A 224 -15.82 3.29 4.31
C MET A 224 -14.40 3.48 4.88
N ARG A 225 -14.32 4.18 6.02
CA ARG A 225 -13.08 4.22 6.82
C ARG A 225 -12.75 2.81 7.31
N ASP A 226 -11.47 2.49 7.41
CA ASP A 226 -10.98 1.14 7.74
C ASP A 226 -11.59 0.58 9.04
N GLY A 227 -11.76 1.41 10.08
CA GLY A 227 -12.42 1.01 11.33
C GLY A 227 -13.87 0.55 11.15
N ILE A 228 -14.66 1.25 10.32
CA ILE A 228 -16.05 0.90 10.01
C ILE A 228 -16.09 -0.38 9.19
N PHE A 229 -15.18 -0.53 8.23
CA PHE A 229 -15.07 -1.74 7.43
C PHE A 229 -14.72 -2.97 8.28
N ARG A 230 -13.76 -2.85 9.22
CA ARG A 230 -13.43 -3.94 10.15
C ARG A 230 -14.56 -4.26 11.12
N ALA A 231 -15.29 -3.26 11.60
CA ALA A 231 -16.48 -3.47 12.41
C ALA A 231 -17.57 -4.24 11.64
N SER A 232 -17.76 -3.90 10.36
CA SER A 232 -18.72 -4.60 9.50
C SER A 232 -18.36 -6.06 9.26
N LEU A 233 -17.07 -6.38 9.15
CA LEU A 233 -16.59 -7.77 9.01
C LEU A 233 -16.80 -8.60 10.28
N ARG A 234 -16.83 -7.95 11.47
CA ARG A 234 -17.11 -8.60 12.75
C ARG A 234 -18.61 -8.76 13.07
N GLY A 235 -19.47 -8.31 12.15
CA GLY A 235 -20.92 -8.33 12.37
C GLY A 235 -21.43 -7.14 13.20
N ASP A 236 -20.60 -6.19 13.56
CA ASP A 236 -20.95 -4.96 14.28
C ASP A 236 -21.46 -3.93 13.25
N THR A 237 -22.76 -4.01 12.96
CA THR A 237 -23.35 -3.47 11.73
C THR A 237 -24.24 -2.26 11.91
N THR A 238 -24.24 -1.58 13.07
CA THR A 238 -25.13 -0.44 13.32
C THR A 238 -25.03 0.63 12.21
N PHE A 239 -23.82 1.05 11.85
CA PHE A 239 -23.58 2.02 10.78
C PHE A 239 -24.07 1.53 9.40
N ILE A 240 -23.84 0.26 9.06
CA ILE A 240 -24.28 -0.31 7.77
C ILE A 240 -25.79 -0.44 7.75
N ARG A 241 -26.40 -0.89 8.85
CA ARG A 241 -27.84 -1.00 8.98
C ARG A 241 -28.51 0.37 8.85
N GLU A 242 -28.08 1.37 9.58
CA GLU A 242 -28.57 2.74 9.48
C GLU A 242 -28.45 3.31 8.06
N ARG A 243 -27.33 3.02 7.39
CA ARG A 243 -27.11 3.44 6.01
C ARG A 243 -28.03 2.73 5.02
N LEU A 244 -28.22 1.42 5.16
CA LEU A 244 -29.19 0.65 4.35
C LEU A 244 -30.62 1.11 4.58
N GLU A 245 -31.02 1.38 5.82
CA GLU A 245 -32.31 1.93 6.15
C GLU A 245 -32.52 3.33 5.57
N SER A 246 -31.48 4.17 5.58
CA SER A 246 -31.52 5.50 4.95
C SER A 246 -31.71 5.40 3.43
N VAL A 247 -31.01 4.45 2.78
CA VAL A 247 -31.15 4.19 1.34
C VAL A 247 -32.53 3.66 1.02
N ALA A 248 -33.07 2.74 1.84
CA ALA A 248 -34.41 2.21 1.67
C ALA A 248 -35.50 3.30 1.83
N ARG A 249 -35.38 4.16 2.85
CA ARG A 249 -36.27 5.32 3.05
C ARG A 249 -36.24 6.29 1.88
N ASN A 250 -35.06 6.60 1.33
CA ASN A 250 -34.94 7.48 0.19
C ASN A 250 -35.54 6.88 -1.09
N GLN A 251 -35.46 5.55 -1.25
CA GLN A 251 -36.12 4.83 -2.37
C GLN A 251 -37.63 4.84 -2.25
N SER A 252 -38.17 4.59 -1.06
CA SER A 252 -39.62 4.62 -0.82
C SER A 252 -40.24 6.02 -0.94
N ALA A 253 -39.42 7.07 -0.73
CA ALA A 253 -39.82 8.46 -0.92
C ALA A 253 -39.68 8.94 -2.38
N GLY A 254 -39.40 8.06 -3.35
CA GLY A 254 -39.22 8.44 -4.74
C GLY A 254 -37.93 9.23 -5.00
N MET A 255 -37.11 9.44 -3.97
CA MET A 255 -35.81 10.12 -4.06
C MET A 255 -34.70 9.14 -4.46
N THR A 256 -34.88 8.42 -5.55
CA THR A 256 -33.77 7.68 -6.18
C THR A 256 -32.79 8.68 -6.80
N ARG A 257 -31.99 9.33 -5.97
CA ARG A 257 -30.71 9.84 -6.45
C ARG A 257 -29.78 8.65 -6.56
N PRO A 258 -29.40 8.20 -7.79
CA PRO A 258 -28.16 7.47 -7.92
C PRO A 258 -27.13 8.40 -7.26
N GLN A 259 -26.31 7.89 -6.36
CA GLN A 259 -25.20 8.70 -5.84
C GLN A 259 -24.43 9.17 -7.06
N SER A 260 -24.71 10.42 -7.50
CA SER A 260 -24.19 10.95 -8.73
C SER A 260 -22.69 10.97 -8.52
N GLU A 261 -22.02 10.09 -9.24
CA GLU A 261 -20.57 10.11 -9.32
C GLU A 261 -20.17 11.56 -9.56
N SER A 262 -19.32 12.15 -8.70
CA SER A 262 -18.93 13.54 -8.87
C SER A 262 -18.40 13.72 -10.30
N GLU A 263 -18.65 14.86 -10.90
CA GLU A 263 -18.21 15.15 -12.25
C GLU A 263 -16.70 14.90 -12.41
N ALA A 264 -15.91 15.24 -11.38
CA ALA A 264 -14.50 14.95 -11.32
C ALA A 264 -14.20 13.44 -11.40
N THR A 265 -14.93 12.60 -10.67
CA THR A 265 -14.75 11.15 -10.69
C THR A 265 -15.14 10.56 -12.04
N ARG A 266 -16.23 11.03 -12.63
CA ARG A 266 -16.67 10.64 -13.97
C ARG A 266 -15.63 11.01 -15.04
N LYS A 267 -15.07 12.22 -14.97
CA LYS A 267 -14.01 12.69 -15.88
C LYS A 267 -12.76 11.83 -15.78
N ILE A 268 -12.34 11.49 -14.54
CA ILE A 268 -11.19 10.60 -14.29
C ILE A 268 -11.45 9.23 -14.92
N ARG A 269 -12.63 8.63 -14.70
CA ARG A 269 -12.99 7.33 -15.25
C ARG A 269 -12.99 7.35 -16.79
N THR A 270 -13.61 8.36 -17.40
CA THR A 270 -13.62 8.50 -18.86
C THR A 270 -12.21 8.59 -19.43
N ASN A 271 -11.32 9.32 -18.77
CA ASN A 271 -9.93 9.42 -19.19
C ASN A 271 -9.20 8.06 -19.07
N ILE A 272 -9.44 7.32 -18.00
CA ILE A 272 -8.84 5.99 -17.81
C ILE A 272 -9.29 5.01 -18.89
N VAL A 273 -10.59 4.97 -19.17
CA VAL A 273 -11.16 4.13 -20.25
C VAL A 273 -10.56 4.51 -21.61
N ARG A 274 -10.49 5.81 -21.92
CA ARG A 274 -9.87 6.28 -23.16
C ARG A 274 -8.40 5.84 -23.27
N SER A 275 -7.66 5.98 -22.18
CA SER A 275 -6.24 5.61 -22.14
C SER A 275 -6.03 4.08 -22.32
N TRP A 276 -6.87 3.25 -21.71
CA TRP A 276 -6.81 1.81 -21.91
C TRP A 276 -7.16 1.39 -23.35
N ARG A 277 -8.17 2.01 -23.95
CA ARG A 277 -8.49 1.76 -25.36
C ARG A 277 -7.32 2.13 -26.27
N TYR A 278 -6.64 3.24 -25.96
CA TYR A 278 -5.44 3.63 -26.69
C TYR A 278 -4.32 2.57 -26.53
N VAL A 279 -4.10 2.05 -25.32
CA VAL A 279 -3.14 0.97 -25.07
C VAL A 279 -3.51 -0.29 -25.88
N ALA A 280 -4.79 -0.63 -25.97
CA ALA A 280 -5.23 -1.77 -26.81
C ALA A 280 -4.86 -1.57 -28.28
N GLU A 281 -5.04 -0.37 -28.82
CA GLU A 281 -4.64 -0.08 -30.21
C GLU A 281 -3.12 -0.15 -30.40
N LEU A 282 -2.31 0.35 -29.47
CA LEU A 282 -0.85 0.19 -29.51
C LEU A 282 -0.44 -1.29 -29.52
N LEU A 283 -1.02 -2.10 -28.65
CA LEU A 283 -0.75 -3.54 -28.59
C LEU A 283 -1.07 -4.24 -29.91
N LYS A 284 -2.18 -3.86 -30.59
CA LYS A 284 -2.51 -4.39 -31.92
C LYS A 284 -1.43 -4.05 -32.95
N THR A 285 -0.91 -2.81 -32.93
CA THR A 285 0.14 -2.37 -33.86
C THR A 285 1.49 -3.04 -33.60
N GLU A 286 1.76 -3.43 -32.34
CA GLU A 286 2.97 -4.14 -31.94
C GLU A 286 2.88 -5.67 -32.07
N GLY A 287 1.73 -6.20 -32.53
CA GLY A 287 1.50 -7.62 -32.74
C GLY A 287 0.99 -8.38 -31.51
N GLU A 288 0.83 -7.71 -30.35
CA GLU A 288 0.32 -8.29 -29.10
C GLU A 288 -1.22 -8.38 -29.10
N ARG A 289 -1.80 -9.06 -30.09
CA ARG A 289 -3.25 -9.08 -30.37
C ARG A 289 -4.06 -9.69 -29.22
N ASP A 290 -3.59 -10.79 -28.65
CA ASP A 290 -4.29 -11.49 -27.56
C ASP A 290 -4.37 -10.58 -26.31
N LEU A 291 -3.28 -9.92 -25.99
CA LEU A 291 -3.25 -8.97 -24.87
C LEU A 291 -4.14 -7.73 -25.14
N ALA A 292 -4.25 -7.30 -26.39
CA ALA A 292 -5.16 -6.22 -26.76
C ALA A 292 -6.63 -6.60 -26.48
N VAL A 293 -7.04 -7.84 -26.80
CA VAL A 293 -8.37 -8.37 -26.49
C VAL A 293 -8.58 -8.43 -24.95
N ASP A 294 -7.58 -8.88 -24.20
CA ASP A 294 -7.66 -8.89 -22.73
C ASP A 294 -7.85 -7.48 -22.16
N VAL A 295 -7.17 -6.49 -22.74
CA VAL A 295 -7.34 -5.07 -22.36
C VAL A 295 -8.75 -4.58 -22.66
N GLU A 296 -9.33 -4.91 -23.81
CA GLU A 296 -10.70 -4.53 -24.18
C GLU A 296 -11.72 -5.14 -23.20
N ASN A 297 -11.60 -6.43 -22.93
CA ASN A 297 -12.41 -7.13 -21.93
C ASN A 297 -12.28 -6.51 -20.54
N PHE A 298 -11.07 -6.12 -20.16
CA PHE A 298 -10.82 -5.45 -18.89
C PHE A 298 -11.51 -4.08 -18.81
N VAL A 299 -11.48 -3.30 -19.89
CA VAL A 299 -12.15 -1.98 -19.97
C VAL A 299 -13.65 -2.10 -19.83
N ASP A 300 -14.28 -3.07 -20.48
CA ASP A 300 -15.71 -3.29 -20.41
C ASP A 300 -16.14 -3.63 -18.96
N ASN A 301 -15.31 -4.36 -18.24
CA ASN A 301 -15.53 -4.67 -16.82
C ASN A 301 -15.30 -3.51 -15.85
N ILE A 302 -14.52 -2.47 -16.22
CA ILE A 302 -14.33 -1.24 -15.43
C ILE A 302 -15.60 -0.40 -15.40
N ASN A 303 -16.41 -0.44 -16.43
CA ASN A 303 -17.49 0.51 -16.69
C ASN A 303 -18.80 0.24 -15.94
N ALA A 304 -18.98 -0.89 -15.28
CA ALA A 304 -20.22 -1.20 -14.59
C ALA A 304 -20.46 -0.26 -13.40
N PRO A 305 -21.45 0.66 -13.44
CA PRO A 305 -21.79 1.49 -12.30
C PRO A 305 -22.37 0.60 -11.21
N ARG A 306 -21.66 0.45 -10.09
CA ARG A 306 -22.25 -0.20 -8.90
C ARG A 306 -23.16 0.81 -8.21
N THR A 307 -24.42 0.48 -8.05
CA THR A 307 -25.35 1.24 -7.22
C THR A 307 -24.90 1.21 -5.76
N GLU A 308 -25.26 2.22 -4.97
CA GLU A 308 -24.96 2.26 -3.54
C GLU A 308 -25.42 0.98 -2.83
N ARG A 309 -26.62 0.46 -3.19
CA ARG A 309 -27.13 -0.83 -2.74
C ARG A 309 -26.21 -1.98 -3.10
N GLY A 310 -25.67 -2.02 -4.31
CA GLY A 310 -24.71 -3.06 -4.74
C GLY A 310 -23.38 -3.01 -3.99
N MET A 311 -22.95 -1.85 -3.48
CA MET A 311 -21.73 -1.73 -2.68
C MET A 311 -21.90 -2.34 -1.27
N TYR A 312 -23.06 -2.17 -0.65
CA TYR A 312 -23.32 -2.69 0.69
C TYR A 312 -23.74 -4.17 0.69
N THR A 313 -24.44 -4.65 -0.34
CA THR A 313 -24.83 -6.05 -0.48
C THR A 313 -23.69 -6.97 -0.92
N TYR A 314 -22.66 -6.44 -1.58
CA TYR A 314 -21.49 -7.24 -1.99
C TYR A 314 -20.61 -7.63 -0.80
N GLY A 315 -20.54 -6.80 0.24
CA GLY A 315 -19.83 -7.11 1.49
C GLY A 315 -20.49 -8.23 2.32
N SER A 316 -21.80 -8.49 2.12
CA SER A 316 -22.55 -9.54 2.82
C SER A 316 -22.58 -10.88 2.08
N LYS A 317 -22.10 -10.94 0.84
CA LYS A 317 -22.12 -12.15 -0.02
C LYS A 317 -20.79 -12.87 -0.15
N THR A 318 -19.72 -12.42 0.50
CA THR A 318 -18.50 -13.23 0.62
C THR A 318 -18.78 -14.35 1.62
N PRO A 319 -18.84 -15.63 1.20
CA PRO A 319 -19.03 -16.73 2.13
C PRO A 319 -17.82 -16.75 3.06
N VAL A 320 -18.06 -16.62 4.35
CA VAL A 320 -17.09 -16.95 5.39
C VAL A 320 -16.92 -18.47 5.36
N THR A 321 -16.08 -18.97 4.44
CA THR A 321 -15.59 -20.34 4.49
C THR A 321 -14.57 -20.40 5.61
N GLY A 322 -15.02 -20.83 6.79
CA GLY A 322 -14.15 -20.99 7.95
C GLY A 322 -14.91 -20.84 9.27
N GLN A 323 -16.03 -21.57 9.45
CA GLN A 323 -16.52 -21.85 10.79
C GLN A 323 -15.49 -22.69 11.55
N ARG A 324 -14.63 -22.01 12.33
CA ARG A 324 -14.00 -22.68 13.47
C ARG A 324 -15.10 -22.89 14.51
N GLN A 325 -15.56 -24.13 14.65
CA GLN A 325 -16.28 -24.58 15.82
C GLN A 325 -15.44 -24.29 17.06
N ILE A 326 -15.87 -23.30 17.83
CA ILE A 326 -15.37 -23.10 19.19
C ILE A 326 -16.01 -24.19 20.02
N THR A 327 -15.31 -25.32 20.18
CA THR A 327 -15.65 -26.30 21.21
C THR A 327 -15.38 -25.66 22.55
N ARG A 328 -16.44 -25.27 23.25
CA ARG A 328 -16.40 -24.93 24.67
C ARG A 328 -15.93 -26.17 25.43
N LYS A 329 -14.79 -26.08 26.10
CA LYS A 329 -14.41 -27.06 27.13
C LYS A 329 -15.41 -26.95 28.30
N PRO A 330 -15.89 -28.07 28.82
CA PRO A 330 -16.74 -28.02 30.01
C PRO A 330 -15.96 -27.60 31.23
N ASP A 331 -16.58 -26.75 32.03
CA ASP A 331 -16.07 -26.32 33.34
C ASP A 331 -15.76 -27.54 34.22
N ARG A 332 -14.55 -27.58 34.74
CA ARG A 332 -14.18 -28.49 35.84
C ARG A 332 -14.62 -27.80 37.12
N VAL A 333 -15.67 -28.39 37.69
CA VAL A 333 -16.05 -28.27 39.11
C VAL A 333 -14.93 -28.89 39.94
N ARG A 334 -14.32 -28.14 40.78
CA ARG A 334 -13.76 -28.23 42.13
C ARG A 334 -12.54 -27.41 42.27
#